data_98115ed08a735d00d72e405816435ae3
#
_entry.id   98115ed08a735d00d72e405816435ae3
#
_cell.length_a   1.000
_cell.length_b   1.000
_cell.length_c   1.000
_cell.angle_alpha   90.00
_cell.angle_beta   90.00
_cell.angle_gamma   90.00
#
_symmetry.space_group_name_H-M   'P 1'
#
loop_
_entity.id
_entity.type
_entity.pdbx_description
1 polymer ?
#
loop_
_entity_poly.entity_id
_entity_poly.type
_entity_poly.pdbx_seq_one_letter_code
_entity_poly.pdbx_strand_id
1 'polypeptide(L)'
;MRSMGYSSHTAIADLVDNSITANARKVQIELSPFVSGLNGWIRIEDDGQGMNANELINAMRWGGIGPLSSRKSNDLGRFGLGLKTASISLGRRLTVISKKNNSTSAVRWDLDHIYKCGSWNLLEGVDREDEIFLKDSELGVSKINQSGTIVLITKIDRFGIDGHSDLQRQANKTAIFTKIKDHLGLVFHRFLERKILKIQLGAAEIKPWNLFGVKKNGEEAQWLKSTELFEKSRATIRTFILPHYKNLTEEQHERLGGPNGWNAHQGFAIYRLDRLIVPGGWLGFFRPEEHCKLARISVDLPNDLDEVWGLNVMKSSVRPPSTLKGDLERIAAAARKSAMAAYRFHGAKEAPEVEQTNEDASHHAFWKQVSGKHDVLFRINRRHPLVEALVQSVSNKPFADAFLKTFERLLPVAAILQQPSKSTHGLAAEPNDTDLKQLATALQLTINVLVKTGMQPDEAKEMTLSCQPFNSLRESLGHHIAT
;
A
#
# COMPACT_ATOMS: atom_id res chain seq x y z
N MET A 1 11.32 -31.06 1.86
CA MET A 1 11.98 -29.79 1.54
C MET A 1 11.43 -29.12 0.26
N ARG A 2 11.27 -29.84 -0.84
CA ARG A 2 10.71 -29.28 -2.10
C ARG A 2 9.22 -28.83 -2.02
N SER A 3 8.51 -29.22 -0.98
CA SER A 3 7.08 -28.92 -0.76
C SER A 3 6.84 -27.74 0.19
N MET A 4 7.84 -26.90 0.43
CA MET A 4 7.72 -25.74 1.35
C MET A 4 6.84 -24.60 0.82
N GLY A 5 6.23 -24.74 -0.37
CA GLY A 5 5.28 -23.74 -0.88
C GLY A 5 5.92 -22.45 -1.45
N TYR A 6 7.21 -22.48 -1.80
CA TYR A 6 7.83 -21.36 -2.51
C TYR A 6 7.19 -21.15 -3.88
N SER A 7 6.82 -19.91 -4.16
CA SER A 7 6.61 -19.45 -5.53
C SER A 7 7.95 -19.04 -6.15
N SER A 8 8.04 -19.00 -7.48
CA SER A 8 9.29 -18.63 -8.17
C SER A 8 9.80 -17.24 -7.75
N HIS A 9 8.92 -16.25 -7.60
CA HIS A 9 9.31 -14.91 -7.20
C HIS A 9 9.78 -14.81 -5.73
N THR A 10 9.17 -15.57 -4.80
CA THR A 10 9.62 -15.59 -3.39
C THR A 10 10.92 -16.32 -3.23
N ALA A 11 11.15 -17.42 -3.99
CA ALA A 11 12.42 -18.13 -3.98
C ALA A 11 13.57 -17.24 -4.48
N ILE A 12 13.39 -16.52 -5.57
CA ILE A 12 14.38 -15.58 -6.10
C ILE A 12 14.65 -14.45 -5.10
N ALA A 13 13.60 -13.90 -4.44
CA ALA A 13 13.80 -12.88 -3.41
C ALA A 13 14.66 -13.37 -2.23
N ASP A 14 14.47 -14.61 -1.76
CA ASP A 14 15.29 -15.18 -0.69
C ASP A 14 16.76 -15.38 -1.12
N LEU A 15 17.01 -15.61 -2.42
CA LEU A 15 18.38 -15.66 -2.94
C LEU A 15 19.02 -14.28 -2.99
N VAL A 16 18.27 -13.23 -3.35
CA VAL A 16 18.71 -11.82 -3.29
C VAL A 16 18.98 -11.37 -1.85
N ASP A 17 18.23 -11.86 -0.85
CA ASP A 17 18.53 -11.59 0.56
C ASP A 17 19.95 -12.02 0.96
N ASN A 18 20.45 -13.14 0.39
CA ASN A 18 21.81 -13.60 0.65
C ASN A 18 22.85 -12.64 0.05
N SER A 19 22.59 -12.12 -1.14
CA SER A 19 23.45 -11.11 -1.78
C SER A 19 23.50 -9.80 -0.96
N ILE A 20 22.36 -9.36 -0.40
CA ILE A 20 22.31 -8.20 0.51
C ILE A 20 23.12 -8.47 1.77
N THR A 21 23.00 -9.66 2.36
CA THR A 21 23.75 -10.07 3.54
C THR A 21 25.26 -10.12 3.26
N ALA A 22 25.63 -10.45 2.02
CA ALA A 22 27.02 -10.41 1.53
C ALA A 22 27.50 -8.97 1.18
N ASN A 23 26.70 -7.92 1.47
CA ASN A 23 26.97 -6.52 1.13
C ASN A 23 27.17 -6.27 -0.37
N ALA A 24 26.48 -7.02 -1.22
CA ALA A 24 26.46 -6.79 -2.65
C ALA A 24 25.83 -5.43 -2.99
N ARG A 25 26.38 -4.77 -3.99
CA ARG A 25 25.83 -3.53 -4.57
C ARG A 25 25.10 -3.77 -5.90
N LYS A 26 25.45 -4.84 -6.58
CA LYS A 26 24.84 -5.27 -7.84
C LYS A 26 24.44 -6.74 -7.75
N VAL A 27 23.20 -7.03 -8.18
CA VAL A 27 22.69 -8.39 -8.37
C VAL A 27 22.18 -8.50 -9.80
N GLN A 28 22.71 -9.47 -10.54
CA GLN A 28 22.27 -9.81 -11.89
C GLN A 28 21.49 -11.13 -11.82
N ILE A 29 20.27 -11.14 -12.34
CA ILE A 29 19.41 -12.32 -12.42
C ILE A 29 19.17 -12.65 -13.88
N GLU A 30 19.49 -13.84 -14.28
CA GLU A 30 19.24 -14.33 -15.63
C GLU A 30 18.43 -15.62 -15.59
N LEU A 31 17.48 -15.70 -16.49
CA LEU A 31 16.56 -16.81 -16.64
C LEU A 31 16.63 -17.30 -18.09
N SER A 32 17.06 -18.55 -18.28
CA SER A 32 17.07 -19.16 -19.62
C SER A 32 15.67 -19.25 -20.19
N PRO A 33 15.50 -19.05 -21.50
CA PRO A 33 14.28 -19.45 -22.17
C PRO A 33 14.07 -20.95 -21.99
N PHE A 34 12.94 -21.30 -21.37
CA PHE A 34 12.51 -22.70 -21.31
C PHE A 34 11.98 -23.09 -22.68
N VAL A 35 12.85 -23.56 -23.55
CA VAL A 35 12.47 -24.09 -24.86
C VAL A 35 12.23 -25.58 -24.71
N SER A 36 11.21 -26.11 -25.37
CA SER A 36 10.88 -27.54 -25.36
C SER A 36 12.14 -28.38 -25.69
N GLY A 37 12.52 -29.27 -24.77
CA GLY A 37 13.69 -30.12 -24.93
C GLY A 37 15.02 -29.61 -24.36
N LEU A 38 15.10 -28.34 -23.92
CA LEU A 38 16.27 -27.81 -23.22
C LEU A 38 15.99 -27.61 -21.74
N ASN A 39 16.90 -28.08 -20.90
CA ASN A 39 16.82 -27.85 -19.44
C ASN A 39 16.95 -26.36 -19.14
N GLY A 40 15.89 -25.74 -18.61
CA GLY A 40 15.94 -24.36 -18.15
C GLY A 40 16.97 -24.19 -17.02
N TRP A 41 17.51 -22.96 -16.90
CA TRP A 41 18.41 -22.58 -15.82
C TRP A 41 18.11 -21.18 -15.30
N ILE A 42 18.48 -20.93 -14.05
CA ILE A 42 18.43 -19.64 -13.36
C ILE A 42 19.81 -19.35 -12.83
N ARG A 43 20.33 -18.16 -13.10
CA ARG A 43 21.62 -17.68 -12.62
C ARG A 43 21.42 -16.36 -11.87
N ILE A 44 21.91 -16.33 -10.62
CA ILE A 44 21.90 -15.13 -9.79
C ILE A 44 23.36 -14.85 -9.44
N GLU A 45 23.83 -13.70 -9.81
CA GLU A 45 25.21 -13.26 -9.64
C GLU A 45 25.24 -12.01 -8.77
N ASP A 46 26.16 -11.94 -7.84
CA ASP A 46 26.39 -10.77 -7.01
C ASP A 46 27.88 -10.41 -6.89
N ASP A 47 28.13 -9.13 -6.60
CA ASP A 47 29.44 -8.53 -6.34
C ASP A 47 29.75 -8.41 -4.83
N GLY A 48 29.15 -9.26 -4.01
CA GLY A 48 29.33 -9.26 -2.57
C GLY A 48 30.72 -9.76 -2.11
N GLN A 49 30.88 -9.93 -0.80
CA GLN A 49 32.18 -10.32 -0.19
C GLN A 49 32.69 -11.70 -0.59
N GLY A 50 31.85 -12.54 -1.20
CA GLY A 50 32.21 -13.92 -1.55
C GLY A 50 32.48 -14.81 -0.36
N MET A 51 32.84 -16.06 -0.65
CA MET A 51 33.14 -17.11 0.33
C MET A 51 34.40 -17.86 -0.08
N ASN A 52 35.28 -18.20 0.88
CA ASN A 52 36.34 -19.19 0.69
C ASN A 52 35.75 -20.60 0.70
N ALA A 53 36.58 -21.64 0.40
CA ALA A 53 36.10 -23.01 0.31
C ALA A 53 35.39 -23.50 1.58
N ASN A 54 35.96 -23.23 2.76
CA ASN A 54 35.36 -23.64 4.04
C ASN A 54 34.04 -22.91 4.34
N GLU A 55 33.99 -21.60 4.08
CA GLU A 55 32.77 -20.80 4.23
C GLU A 55 31.68 -21.30 3.29
N LEU A 56 32.05 -21.64 2.04
CA LEU A 56 31.12 -22.14 1.03
C LEU A 56 30.57 -23.53 1.42
N ILE A 57 31.41 -24.45 1.85
CA ILE A 57 30.98 -25.77 2.33
C ILE A 57 30.03 -25.60 3.53
N ASN A 58 30.36 -24.72 4.49
CA ASN A 58 29.51 -24.45 5.64
C ASN A 58 28.18 -23.82 5.24
N ALA A 59 28.16 -22.90 4.29
CA ALA A 59 26.93 -22.31 3.75
C ALA A 59 26.04 -23.36 3.07
N MET A 60 26.64 -24.38 2.47
CA MET A 60 25.93 -25.46 1.77
C MET A 60 25.51 -26.61 2.69
N ARG A 61 26.00 -26.69 3.93
CA ARG A 61 25.54 -27.70 4.90
C ARG A 61 24.09 -27.50 5.27
N TRP A 62 23.34 -28.60 5.39
CA TRP A 62 22.02 -28.62 5.93
C TRP A 62 22.02 -28.45 7.46
N GLY A 63 21.38 -27.41 8.00
CA GLY A 63 21.33 -27.17 9.45
C GLY A 63 22.65 -26.70 10.08
N GLY A 64 23.59 -26.14 9.31
CA GLY A 64 24.91 -25.77 9.78
C GLY A 64 24.93 -24.68 10.87
N ILE A 65 24.16 -23.63 10.74
CA ILE A 65 24.05 -22.56 11.74
C ILE A 65 22.59 -22.55 12.26
N GLY A 66 22.43 -22.98 13.51
CA GLY A 66 21.11 -23.04 14.15
C GLY A 66 20.50 -21.64 14.37
N PRO A 67 19.17 -21.55 14.52
CA PRO A 67 18.47 -20.28 14.76
C PRO A 67 18.85 -19.61 16.10
N LEU A 68 19.46 -20.35 17.02
CA LEU A 68 19.88 -19.89 18.36
C LEU A 68 21.32 -19.34 18.40
N SER A 69 22.11 -19.43 17.31
CA SER A 69 23.46 -18.87 17.28
C SER A 69 23.42 -17.34 17.17
N SER A 70 24.31 -16.66 17.89
CA SER A 70 24.47 -15.20 17.80
C SER A 70 24.84 -14.79 16.37
N ARG A 71 24.08 -13.87 15.79
CA ARG A 71 24.26 -13.39 14.42
C ARG A 71 24.56 -11.90 14.39
N LYS A 72 25.15 -11.45 13.29
CA LYS A 72 25.36 -10.02 13.06
C LYS A 72 24.02 -9.29 12.97
N SER A 73 23.95 -8.08 13.48
CA SER A 73 22.73 -7.26 13.54
C SER A 73 22.12 -6.95 12.17
N ASN A 74 22.88 -7.08 11.08
CA ASN A 74 22.46 -6.83 9.69
C ASN A 74 22.16 -8.09 8.87
N ASP A 75 22.10 -9.29 9.50
CA ASP A 75 21.85 -10.55 8.79
C ASP A 75 20.35 -10.71 8.46
N LEU A 76 20.00 -10.70 7.16
CA LEU A 76 18.66 -11.01 6.66
C LEU A 76 18.33 -12.50 6.72
N GLY A 77 19.35 -13.38 6.81
CA GLY A 77 19.21 -14.84 6.89
C GLY A 77 18.97 -15.32 8.31
N ARG A 78 17.77 -15.82 8.66
CA ARG A 78 17.48 -16.32 10.01
C ARG A 78 17.81 -17.79 10.22
N PHE A 79 17.54 -18.64 9.23
CA PHE A 79 17.49 -20.08 9.42
C PHE A 79 18.67 -20.85 8.79
N GLY A 80 19.54 -20.19 8.01
CA GLY A 80 20.61 -20.85 7.26
C GLY A 80 20.13 -21.87 6.21
N LEU A 81 18.85 -21.84 5.89
CA LEU A 81 18.21 -22.77 4.97
C LEU A 81 17.83 -22.11 3.63
N GLY A 82 17.65 -20.76 3.59
CA GLY A 82 17.07 -20.03 2.47
C GLY A 82 17.74 -20.35 1.12
N LEU A 83 19.07 -20.27 1.05
CA LEU A 83 19.83 -20.60 -0.18
C LEU A 83 19.43 -21.97 -0.75
N LYS A 84 19.42 -22.99 0.10
CA LYS A 84 19.19 -24.39 -0.32
C LYS A 84 17.72 -24.66 -0.62
N THR A 85 16.84 -24.24 0.29
CA THR A 85 15.38 -24.50 0.14
C THR A 85 14.79 -23.73 -1.03
N ALA A 86 15.14 -22.45 -1.21
CA ALA A 86 14.70 -21.64 -2.33
C ALA A 86 15.18 -22.26 -3.67
N SER A 87 16.48 -22.59 -3.78
CA SER A 87 17.04 -23.14 -5.01
C SER A 87 16.46 -24.51 -5.36
N ILE A 88 16.39 -25.43 -4.39
CA ILE A 88 15.86 -26.80 -4.63
C ILE A 88 14.33 -26.79 -4.84
N SER A 89 13.62 -25.75 -4.41
CA SER A 89 12.22 -25.59 -4.75
C SER A 89 11.98 -25.31 -6.25
N LEU A 90 12.97 -24.77 -6.96
CA LEU A 90 12.90 -24.38 -8.38
C LEU A 90 13.46 -25.46 -9.31
N GLY A 91 14.58 -26.08 -8.95
CA GLY A 91 15.25 -27.06 -9.76
C GLY A 91 15.88 -28.19 -8.95
N ARG A 92 16.44 -29.20 -9.63
CA ARG A 92 17.03 -30.39 -8.97
C ARG A 92 18.53 -30.30 -8.78
N ARG A 93 19.20 -29.32 -9.38
CA ARG A 93 20.63 -29.09 -9.20
C ARG A 93 20.88 -27.65 -8.79
N LEU A 94 21.61 -27.46 -7.70
CA LEU A 94 22.08 -26.18 -7.19
C LEU A 94 23.61 -26.19 -7.20
N THR A 95 24.21 -25.32 -8.00
CA THR A 95 25.67 -25.08 -8.02
C THR A 95 25.93 -23.68 -7.48
N VAL A 96 26.85 -23.56 -6.52
CA VAL A 96 27.30 -22.26 -5.98
C VAL A 96 28.78 -22.12 -6.25
N ILE A 97 29.12 -21.03 -6.91
CA ILE A 97 30.50 -20.66 -7.23
C ILE A 97 30.77 -19.36 -6.50
N SER A 98 31.81 -19.30 -5.70
CA SER A 98 32.15 -18.10 -4.97
C SER A 98 33.64 -17.77 -5.06
N LYS A 99 33.92 -16.48 -5.21
CA LYS A 99 35.30 -15.95 -5.29
C LYS A 99 35.54 -15.04 -4.09
N LYS A 100 36.61 -15.26 -3.38
CA LYS A 100 37.07 -14.44 -2.26
C LYS A 100 38.61 -14.37 -2.28
N ASN A 101 39.16 -13.15 -2.21
CA ASN A 101 40.60 -12.92 -2.24
C ASN A 101 41.29 -13.63 -3.42
N ASN A 102 40.74 -13.49 -4.62
CA ASN A 102 41.21 -14.15 -5.86
C ASN A 102 41.14 -15.68 -5.89
N SER A 103 40.72 -16.34 -4.82
CA SER A 103 40.49 -17.80 -4.80
C SER A 103 39.04 -18.10 -5.16
N THR A 104 38.82 -19.01 -6.10
CA THR A 104 37.49 -19.44 -6.54
C THR A 104 37.24 -20.85 -6.04
N SER A 105 36.08 -21.09 -5.48
CA SER A 105 35.59 -22.39 -5.04
C SER A 105 34.18 -22.63 -5.58
N ALA A 106 33.86 -23.88 -5.89
CA ALA A 106 32.55 -24.28 -6.37
C ALA A 106 32.11 -25.59 -5.70
N VAL A 107 30.85 -25.65 -5.30
CA VAL A 107 30.23 -26.86 -4.77
C VAL A 107 28.77 -26.96 -5.25
N ARG A 108 28.26 -28.20 -5.32
CA ARG A 108 26.91 -28.41 -5.80
C ARG A 108 26.13 -29.48 -5.04
N TRP A 109 24.83 -29.28 -4.95
CA TRP A 109 23.85 -30.29 -4.62
C TRP A 109 23.14 -30.75 -5.89
N ASP A 110 23.14 -32.08 -6.15
CA ASP A 110 22.41 -32.69 -7.27
C ASP A 110 21.47 -33.77 -6.71
N LEU A 111 20.17 -33.53 -6.77
CA LEU A 111 19.17 -34.47 -6.24
C LEU A 111 19.13 -35.78 -7.02
N ASP A 112 19.47 -35.77 -8.33
CA ASP A 112 19.52 -36.98 -9.11
C ASP A 112 20.71 -37.85 -8.70
N HIS A 113 21.84 -37.21 -8.35
CA HIS A 113 23.01 -37.90 -7.79
C HIS A 113 22.69 -38.49 -6.42
N ILE A 114 22.07 -37.71 -5.52
CA ILE A 114 21.66 -38.17 -4.18
C ILE A 114 20.73 -39.37 -4.30
N TYR A 115 19.76 -39.33 -5.22
CA TYR A 115 18.84 -40.42 -5.47
C TYR A 115 19.56 -41.71 -5.92
N LYS A 116 20.54 -41.58 -6.85
CA LYS A 116 21.31 -42.70 -7.35
C LYS A 116 22.24 -43.32 -6.31
N CYS A 117 22.91 -42.49 -5.49
CA CYS A 117 23.90 -42.95 -4.50
C CYS A 117 23.28 -43.26 -3.14
N GLY A 118 22.04 -42.91 -2.87
CA GLY A 118 21.38 -43.10 -1.57
C GLY A 118 21.97 -42.28 -0.42
N SER A 119 22.87 -41.33 -0.69
CA SER A 119 23.60 -40.55 0.32
C SER A 119 23.66 -39.07 -0.03
N TRP A 120 23.63 -38.22 1.01
CA TRP A 120 23.73 -36.76 0.90
C TRP A 120 25.18 -36.30 0.77
N ASN A 121 25.76 -36.42 -0.42
CA ASN A 121 27.10 -35.99 -0.73
C ASN A 121 27.10 -34.64 -1.41
N LEU A 122 27.84 -33.67 -0.84
CA LEU A 122 28.11 -32.39 -1.49
C LEU A 122 29.23 -32.63 -2.52
N LEU A 123 28.97 -32.27 -3.76
CA LEU A 123 29.92 -32.47 -4.85
C LEU A 123 30.76 -31.21 -5.04
N GLU A 124 32.06 -31.39 -5.30
CA GLU A 124 32.98 -30.30 -5.62
C GLU A 124 32.93 -29.95 -7.11
N GLY A 125 33.22 -28.69 -7.42
CA GLY A 125 33.32 -28.17 -8.78
C GLY A 125 31.97 -27.98 -9.50
N VAL A 126 32.07 -27.47 -10.73
CA VAL A 126 30.97 -27.29 -11.64
C VAL A 126 30.78 -28.54 -12.49
N ASP A 127 29.56 -28.89 -12.82
CA ASP A 127 29.28 -29.96 -13.75
C ASP A 127 29.60 -29.51 -15.19
N ARG A 128 30.14 -30.40 -16.04
CA ARG A 128 30.47 -30.06 -17.42
C ARG A 128 29.26 -29.56 -18.24
N GLU A 129 28.07 -30.10 -17.94
CA GLU A 129 26.82 -29.65 -18.58
C GLU A 129 26.47 -28.22 -18.16
N ASP A 130 26.84 -27.81 -16.96
CA ASP A 130 26.52 -26.50 -16.41
C ASP A 130 27.54 -25.42 -16.81
N GLU A 131 28.76 -25.79 -17.26
CA GLU A 131 29.79 -24.82 -17.68
C GLU A 131 29.34 -23.90 -18.81
N ILE A 132 28.49 -24.41 -19.72
CA ILE A 132 27.94 -23.62 -20.84
C ILE A 132 27.14 -22.42 -20.35
N PHE A 133 26.44 -22.53 -19.20
CA PHE A 133 25.60 -21.46 -18.64
C PHE A 133 26.41 -20.39 -17.91
N LEU A 134 27.71 -20.55 -17.80
CA LEU A 134 28.64 -19.61 -17.19
C LEU A 134 29.43 -18.77 -18.20
N LYS A 135 29.45 -19.17 -19.49
CA LYS A 135 30.28 -18.54 -20.53
C LYS A 135 29.90 -17.08 -20.81
N ASP A 136 28.60 -16.76 -20.77
CA ASP A 136 28.08 -15.43 -21.08
C ASP A 136 27.76 -14.60 -19.81
N SER A 137 28.31 -15.00 -18.65
CA SER A 137 28.11 -14.27 -17.41
C SER A 137 28.75 -12.88 -17.47
N GLU A 138 27.98 -11.81 -17.26
CA GLU A 138 28.51 -10.43 -17.18
C GLU A 138 29.46 -10.25 -16.00
N LEU A 139 29.18 -10.96 -14.90
CA LEU A 139 30.05 -11.02 -13.71
C LEU A 139 30.93 -12.27 -13.70
N GLY A 140 30.91 -13.11 -14.72
CA GLY A 140 31.52 -14.41 -14.81
C GLY A 140 32.74 -14.60 -13.92
N VAL A 141 32.98 -15.82 -13.45
CA VAL A 141 34.05 -16.13 -12.46
C VAL A 141 35.38 -15.47 -12.81
N SER A 142 35.66 -15.25 -14.10
CA SER A 142 36.84 -14.51 -14.60
C SER A 142 36.69 -12.99 -14.56
N LYS A 143 35.44 -12.46 -14.53
CA LYS A 143 35.15 -11.02 -14.54
C LYS A 143 34.81 -10.49 -13.14
N ILE A 144 34.54 -11.35 -12.15
CA ILE A 144 34.45 -10.92 -10.75
C ILE A 144 35.83 -10.40 -10.35
N ASN A 145 35.97 -9.10 -10.14
CA ASN A 145 37.26 -8.46 -9.91
C ASN A 145 38.00 -9.06 -8.69
N GLN A 146 37.40 -9.03 -7.50
CA GLN A 146 38.02 -9.51 -6.27
C GLN A 146 37.16 -10.52 -5.50
N SER A 147 35.83 -10.33 -5.45
CA SER A 147 34.92 -11.18 -4.70
C SER A 147 33.51 -11.15 -5.32
N GLY A 148 32.74 -12.17 -5.02
CA GLY A 148 31.33 -12.29 -5.46
C GLY A 148 30.86 -13.73 -5.42
N THR A 149 29.56 -13.93 -5.72
CA THR A 149 28.95 -15.26 -5.73
C THR A 149 28.03 -15.45 -6.92
N ILE A 150 28.04 -16.64 -7.50
CA ILE A 150 27.12 -17.09 -8.54
C ILE A 150 26.33 -18.26 -7.97
N VAL A 151 25.02 -18.14 -7.95
CA VAL A 151 24.08 -19.22 -7.67
C VAL A 151 23.46 -19.66 -9.00
N LEU A 152 23.76 -20.88 -9.41
CA LEU A 152 23.25 -21.48 -10.64
C LEU A 152 22.30 -22.64 -10.27
N ILE A 153 21.06 -22.54 -10.75
CA ILE A 153 20.03 -23.56 -10.58
C ILE A 153 19.73 -24.16 -11.94
N THR A 154 19.93 -25.47 -12.08
CA THR A 154 19.67 -26.19 -13.32
C THR A 154 18.72 -27.36 -13.10
N LYS A 155 18.32 -28.06 -14.18
CA LYS A 155 17.29 -29.09 -14.12
C LYS A 155 15.99 -28.55 -13.51
N ILE A 156 15.56 -27.40 -14.03
CA ILE A 156 14.35 -26.70 -13.57
C ILE A 156 13.12 -27.55 -13.87
N ASP A 157 12.31 -27.83 -12.86
CA ASP A 157 11.10 -28.66 -12.97
C ASP A 157 9.88 -28.09 -12.23
N ARG A 158 10.02 -26.92 -11.56
CA ARG A 158 8.96 -26.28 -10.76
C ARG A 158 8.94 -24.77 -10.91
N PHE A 159 9.04 -24.28 -12.11
CA PHE A 159 9.04 -22.82 -12.35
C PHE A 159 7.70 -22.27 -12.84
N GLY A 160 6.74 -23.16 -13.20
CA GLY A 160 5.39 -22.75 -13.61
C GLY A 160 5.30 -22.22 -15.04
N ILE A 161 6.24 -22.63 -15.93
CA ILE A 161 6.19 -22.29 -17.38
C ILE A 161 5.58 -23.45 -18.17
N ASP A 162 4.63 -24.16 -17.60
CA ASP A 162 3.94 -25.25 -18.26
C ASP A 162 2.95 -24.71 -19.28
N GLY A 163 2.80 -25.38 -20.42
CA GLY A 163 1.86 -25.01 -21.46
C GLY A 163 1.85 -26.00 -22.61
N HIS A 164 0.68 -26.25 -23.19
CA HIS A 164 0.47 -27.18 -24.29
C HIS A 164 0.91 -26.61 -25.66
N SER A 165 1.11 -25.29 -25.78
CA SER A 165 1.58 -24.62 -26.99
C SER A 165 2.72 -23.66 -26.70
N ASP A 166 3.49 -23.30 -27.74
CA ASP A 166 4.58 -22.32 -27.61
C ASP A 166 4.06 -20.93 -27.23
N LEU A 167 2.90 -20.54 -27.71
CA LEU A 167 2.23 -19.29 -27.32
C LEU A 167 1.90 -19.27 -25.84
N GLN A 168 1.35 -20.36 -25.29
CA GLN A 168 1.06 -20.46 -23.86
C GLN A 168 2.34 -20.42 -23.02
N ARG A 169 3.39 -21.14 -23.43
CA ARG A 169 4.69 -21.10 -22.76
C ARG A 169 5.29 -19.70 -22.76
N GLN A 170 5.22 -18.99 -23.87
CA GLN A 170 5.71 -17.61 -23.97
C GLN A 170 4.90 -16.64 -23.11
N ALA A 171 3.57 -16.75 -23.09
CA ALA A 171 2.69 -15.96 -22.25
C ALA A 171 2.97 -16.21 -20.74
N ASN A 172 3.08 -17.48 -20.33
CA ASN A 172 3.41 -17.87 -18.98
C ASN A 172 4.79 -17.35 -18.55
N LYS A 173 5.79 -17.43 -19.44
CA LYS A 173 7.12 -16.86 -19.22
C LYS A 173 7.04 -15.36 -18.94
N THR A 174 6.36 -14.60 -19.81
CA THR A 174 6.20 -13.15 -19.63
C THR A 174 5.51 -12.82 -18.30
N ALA A 175 4.43 -13.54 -17.96
CA ALA A 175 3.72 -13.35 -16.69
C ALA A 175 4.60 -13.63 -15.48
N ILE A 176 5.44 -14.67 -15.51
CA ILE A 176 6.35 -14.99 -14.42
C ILE A 176 7.45 -13.93 -14.30
N PHE A 177 8.04 -13.48 -15.41
CA PHE A 177 9.03 -12.40 -15.41
C PHE A 177 8.47 -11.12 -14.80
N THR A 178 7.24 -10.74 -15.19
CA THR A 178 6.55 -9.58 -14.62
C THR A 178 6.34 -9.76 -13.12
N LYS A 179 5.86 -10.92 -12.66
CA LYS A 179 5.68 -11.20 -11.23
C LYS A 179 6.98 -11.13 -10.45
N ILE A 180 8.08 -11.65 -11.00
CA ILE A 180 9.42 -11.56 -10.37
C ILE A 180 9.85 -10.11 -10.28
N LYS A 181 9.78 -9.36 -11.38
CA LYS A 181 10.14 -7.96 -11.47
C LYS A 181 9.39 -7.12 -10.44
N ASP A 182 8.06 -7.27 -10.41
CA ASP A 182 7.19 -6.52 -9.52
C ASP A 182 7.42 -6.88 -8.06
N HIS A 183 7.59 -8.17 -7.76
CA HIS A 183 7.87 -8.64 -6.41
C HIS A 183 9.22 -8.13 -5.88
N LEU A 184 10.28 -8.20 -6.68
CA LEU A 184 11.60 -7.68 -6.29
C LEU A 184 11.57 -6.16 -6.10
N GLY A 185 10.90 -5.44 -7.01
CA GLY A 185 10.70 -4.00 -6.90
C GLY A 185 9.94 -3.59 -5.64
N LEU A 186 8.96 -4.39 -5.23
CA LEU A 186 8.18 -4.17 -4.02
C LEU A 186 8.96 -4.53 -2.75
N VAL A 187 9.56 -5.73 -2.70
CA VAL A 187 10.21 -6.25 -1.49
C VAL A 187 11.47 -5.47 -1.14
N PHE A 188 12.25 -5.06 -2.15
CA PHE A 188 13.53 -4.37 -1.96
C PHE A 188 13.48 -2.88 -2.26
N HIS A 189 12.29 -2.27 -2.35
CA HIS A 189 12.15 -0.88 -2.79
C HIS A 189 13.03 0.10 -2.00
N ARG A 190 13.17 -0.07 -0.67
CA ARG A 190 14.00 0.82 0.15
C ARG A 190 15.49 0.76 -0.21
N PHE A 191 16.03 -0.43 -0.51
CA PHE A 191 17.41 -0.60 -0.96
C PHE A 191 17.63 0.02 -2.35
N LEU A 192 16.67 -0.17 -3.26
CA LEU A 192 16.70 0.35 -4.61
C LEU A 192 16.59 1.88 -4.64
N GLU A 193 15.69 2.47 -3.85
CA GLU A 193 15.51 3.93 -3.76
C GLU A 193 16.73 4.64 -3.19
N ARG A 194 17.34 4.07 -2.15
CA ARG A 194 18.58 4.59 -1.56
C ARG A 194 19.81 4.32 -2.40
N LYS A 195 19.66 3.61 -3.54
CA LYS A 195 20.75 3.18 -4.42
C LYS A 195 21.86 2.38 -3.70
N ILE A 196 21.50 1.70 -2.62
CA ILE A 196 22.40 0.78 -1.90
C ILE A 196 22.56 -0.51 -2.70
N LEU A 197 21.51 -0.92 -3.39
CA LEU A 197 21.45 -2.11 -4.23
C LEU A 197 20.91 -1.77 -5.61
N LYS A 198 21.50 -2.38 -6.63
CA LYS A 198 20.99 -2.39 -8.01
C LYS A 198 20.67 -3.84 -8.38
N ILE A 199 19.44 -4.10 -8.82
CA ILE A 199 19.01 -5.42 -9.29
C ILE A 199 18.67 -5.32 -10.77
N GLN A 200 19.21 -6.26 -11.56
CA GLN A 200 18.90 -6.44 -12.98
C GLN A 200 18.27 -7.81 -13.21
N LEU A 201 17.21 -7.86 -14.00
CA LEU A 201 16.56 -9.08 -14.47
C LEU A 201 16.69 -9.16 -15.99
N GLY A 202 17.61 -9.97 -16.49
CA GLY A 202 18.06 -9.88 -17.87
C GLY A 202 18.64 -8.50 -18.16
N ALA A 203 18.18 -7.87 -19.23
CA ALA A 203 18.56 -6.49 -19.59
C ALA A 203 17.81 -5.40 -18.80
N ALA A 204 16.76 -5.75 -18.06
CA ALA A 204 15.90 -4.78 -17.39
C ALA A 204 16.35 -4.49 -15.96
N GLU A 205 16.52 -3.20 -15.62
CA GLU A 205 16.75 -2.76 -14.24
C GLU A 205 15.43 -2.78 -13.46
N ILE A 206 15.45 -3.35 -12.26
CA ILE A 206 14.30 -3.39 -11.36
C ILE A 206 14.07 -1.99 -10.76
N LYS A 207 12.88 -1.45 -10.99
CA LYS A 207 12.47 -0.17 -10.41
C LYS A 207 11.78 -0.38 -9.05
N PRO A 208 11.98 0.51 -8.07
CA PRO A 208 11.33 0.39 -6.77
C PRO A 208 9.82 0.66 -6.86
N TRP A 209 9.03 -0.13 -6.13
CA TRP A 209 7.62 0.09 -5.86
C TRP A 209 7.43 0.62 -4.43
N ASN A 210 7.46 1.95 -4.28
CA ASN A 210 7.21 2.58 -2.97
C ASN A 210 5.72 2.78 -2.74
N LEU A 211 5.17 2.06 -1.77
CA LEU A 211 3.75 2.08 -1.42
C LEU A 211 3.29 3.37 -0.70
N PHE A 212 4.22 4.23 -0.27
CA PHE A 212 3.93 5.41 0.53
C PHE A 212 4.03 6.72 -0.25
N GLY A 213 4.51 6.70 -1.49
CA GLY A 213 4.57 7.86 -2.35
C GLY A 213 5.63 8.91 -1.98
N VAL A 214 6.63 8.53 -1.20
CA VAL A 214 7.74 9.43 -0.81
C VAL A 214 8.49 9.89 -2.05
N LYS A 215 8.70 11.21 -2.20
CA LYS A 215 9.45 11.77 -3.31
C LYS A 215 10.95 11.46 -3.22
N LYS A 216 11.60 11.44 -4.40
CA LYS A 216 13.01 11.11 -4.62
C LYS A 216 14.01 11.93 -3.80
N ASN A 217 13.61 13.10 -3.29
CA ASN A 217 14.46 14.06 -2.57
C ASN A 217 14.32 14.00 -1.04
N GLY A 218 13.66 12.96 -0.49
CA GLY A 218 13.42 12.89 0.95
C GLY A 218 12.33 13.86 1.44
N GLU A 219 11.80 14.71 0.57
CA GLU A 219 10.58 15.46 0.85
C GLU A 219 9.43 14.44 0.87
N GLU A 220 9.04 14.08 2.07
CA GLU A 220 7.84 13.29 2.29
C GLU A 220 6.67 14.09 1.72
N ALA A 221 5.93 13.49 0.81
CA ALA A 221 4.63 14.04 0.45
C ALA A 221 3.88 14.29 1.77
N GLN A 222 3.28 15.46 1.92
CA GLN A 222 2.54 15.87 3.12
C GLN A 222 1.25 15.06 3.25
N TRP A 223 1.40 13.75 3.52
CA TRP A 223 0.27 12.92 3.88
C TRP A 223 0.05 13.03 5.39
N LEU A 224 -1.18 12.88 5.86
CA LEU A 224 -1.48 12.77 7.28
C LEU A 224 -0.59 11.68 7.91
N LYS A 225 0.47 12.11 8.60
CA LYS A 225 1.47 11.23 9.19
C LYS A 225 1.33 11.27 10.70
N SER A 226 1.06 10.12 11.29
CA SER A 226 1.25 9.90 12.73
C SER A 226 2.40 8.92 12.94
N THR A 227 3.28 9.19 13.90
CA THR A 227 4.37 8.28 14.27
C THR A 227 4.17 7.89 15.72
N GLU A 228 4.09 6.59 15.97
CA GLU A 228 4.04 6.03 17.31
C GLU A 228 5.27 5.13 17.51
N LEU A 229 5.99 5.36 18.60
CA LEU A 229 7.12 4.54 19.04
C LEU A 229 6.63 3.63 20.16
N PHE A 230 6.74 2.33 19.94
CA PHE A 230 6.49 1.34 20.99
C PHE A 230 7.79 1.02 21.68
N GLU A 231 8.11 1.76 22.73
CA GLU A 231 9.36 1.62 23.50
C GLU A 231 9.58 0.19 24.00
N LYS A 232 8.52 -0.47 24.45
CA LYS A 232 8.59 -1.87 24.93
C LYS A 232 8.96 -2.89 23.85
N SER A 233 8.70 -2.58 22.58
CA SER A 233 8.98 -3.50 21.48
C SER A 233 10.02 -2.99 20.50
N ARG A 234 10.54 -1.77 20.68
CA ARG A 234 11.47 -1.08 19.77
C ARG A 234 10.99 -1.05 18.31
N ALA A 235 9.72 -1.35 18.06
CA ALA A 235 9.13 -1.26 16.74
C ALA A 235 8.69 0.18 16.45
N THR A 236 9.01 0.68 15.27
CA THR A 236 8.56 2.00 14.83
C THR A 236 7.36 1.84 13.90
N ILE A 237 6.24 2.49 14.25
CA ILE A 237 5.02 2.46 13.47
C ILE A 237 4.74 3.86 12.92
N ARG A 238 4.49 3.94 11.60
CA ARG A 238 4.12 5.18 10.90
C ARG A 238 2.87 4.96 10.10
N THR A 239 1.86 5.81 10.31
CA THR A 239 0.59 5.77 9.59
C THR A 239 0.57 6.85 8.52
N PHE A 240 0.14 6.46 7.31
CA PHE A 240 0.01 7.33 6.16
C PHE A 240 -1.40 7.20 5.59
N ILE A 241 -1.99 8.33 5.22
CA ILE A 241 -3.22 8.36 4.43
C ILE A 241 -2.86 8.94 3.07
N LEU A 242 -2.94 8.09 2.05
CA LEU A 242 -2.61 8.47 0.69
C LEU A 242 -3.69 9.37 0.08
N PRO A 243 -3.35 10.21 -0.89
CA PRO A 243 -4.32 11.07 -1.55
C PRO A 243 -5.31 10.25 -2.37
N HIS A 244 -6.48 10.83 -2.54
CA HIS A 244 -7.50 10.28 -3.42
C HIS A 244 -7.08 10.38 -4.89
N TYR A 245 -7.58 9.47 -5.74
CA TYR A 245 -7.22 9.40 -7.17
C TYR A 245 -7.42 10.73 -7.92
N LYS A 246 -8.41 11.54 -7.55
CA LYS A 246 -8.65 12.85 -8.16
C LYS A 246 -7.51 13.86 -7.99
N ASN A 247 -6.66 13.65 -6.99
CA ASN A 247 -5.52 14.50 -6.67
C ASN A 247 -4.19 13.90 -7.17
N LEU A 248 -4.27 12.84 -7.97
CA LEU A 248 -3.12 12.12 -8.52
C LEU A 248 -3.15 12.16 -10.04
N THR A 249 -1.96 12.18 -10.66
CA THR A 249 -1.84 11.85 -12.08
C THR A 249 -2.09 10.35 -12.26
N GLU A 250 -2.40 9.90 -13.47
CA GLU A 250 -2.60 8.49 -13.78
C GLU A 250 -1.36 7.64 -13.41
N GLU A 251 -0.16 8.12 -13.74
CA GLU A 251 1.11 7.49 -13.37
C GLU A 251 1.30 7.39 -11.84
N GLN A 252 0.96 8.44 -11.10
CA GLN A 252 1.03 8.44 -9.64
C GLN A 252 0.01 7.46 -9.04
N HIS A 253 -1.20 7.42 -9.59
CA HIS A 253 -2.25 6.50 -9.14
C HIS A 253 -1.85 5.05 -9.35
N GLU A 254 -1.34 4.70 -10.54
CA GLU A 254 -0.84 3.36 -10.84
C GLU A 254 0.32 2.98 -9.91
N ARG A 255 1.29 3.89 -9.75
CA ARG A 255 2.47 3.67 -8.92
C ARG A 255 2.12 3.45 -7.44
N LEU A 256 1.19 4.22 -6.87
CA LEU A 256 0.75 4.09 -5.47
C LEU A 256 -0.14 2.86 -5.26
N GLY A 257 -0.83 2.39 -6.31
CA GLY A 257 -1.59 1.16 -6.29
C GLY A 257 -0.72 -0.07 -6.07
N GLY A 258 0.52 -0.02 -6.55
CA GLY A 258 1.46 -1.14 -6.51
C GLY A 258 1.06 -2.32 -7.41
N PRO A 259 1.87 -3.38 -7.47
CA PRO A 259 1.70 -4.45 -8.46
C PRO A 259 0.41 -5.27 -8.29
N ASN A 260 -0.19 -5.27 -7.09
CA ASN A 260 -1.42 -6.01 -6.80
C ASN A 260 -2.64 -5.09 -6.60
N GLY A 261 -2.49 -3.80 -6.91
CA GLY A 261 -3.53 -2.78 -6.81
C GLY A 261 -3.78 -2.27 -5.38
N TRP A 262 -4.57 -1.22 -5.31
CA TRP A 262 -4.82 -0.45 -4.10
C TRP A 262 -5.36 -1.28 -2.92
N ASN A 263 -6.27 -2.20 -3.20
CA ASN A 263 -6.92 -3.00 -2.16
C ASN A 263 -5.98 -4.02 -1.52
N ALA A 264 -5.00 -4.53 -2.27
CA ALA A 264 -4.04 -5.49 -1.76
C ALA A 264 -3.02 -4.87 -0.78
N HIS A 265 -2.76 -3.57 -0.94
CA HIS A 265 -1.73 -2.88 -0.17
C HIS A 265 -2.27 -1.99 0.95
N GLN A 266 -3.58 -1.99 1.22
CA GLN A 266 -4.14 -1.28 2.37
C GLN A 266 -3.70 -1.91 3.70
N GLY A 267 -3.52 -1.11 4.75
CA GLY A 267 -3.16 -1.58 6.08
C GLY A 267 -1.65 -1.68 6.31
N PHE A 268 -1.22 -2.77 6.94
CA PHE A 268 0.13 -2.91 7.47
C PHE A 268 1.14 -3.34 6.41
N ALA A 269 2.18 -2.54 6.22
CA ALA A 269 3.40 -2.88 5.49
C ALA A 269 4.51 -3.12 6.52
N ILE A 270 4.93 -4.37 6.70
CA ILE A 270 5.87 -4.76 7.76
C ILE A 270 7.25 -4.99 7.17
N TYR A 271 8.23 -4.30 7.73
CA TYR A 271 9.63 -4.35 7.31
C TYR A 271 10.51 -5.00 8.37
N ARG A 272 11.48 -5.73 7.92
CA ARG A 272 12.60 -6.24 8.71
C ARG A 272 13.90 -5.82 8.05
N LEU A 273 14.70 -4.99 8.72
CA LEU A 273 15.93 -4.44 8.14
C LEU A 273 15.73 -3.89 6.72
N ASP A 274 14.74 -3.03 6.54
CA ASP A 274 14.35 -2.43 5.25
C ASP A 274 13.79 -3.40 4.18
N ARG A 275 13.79 -4.72 4.43
CA ARG A 275 13.12 -5.70 3.58
C ARG A 275 11.63 -5.76 3.91
N LEU A 276 10.78 -5.57 2.92
CA LEU A 276 9.34 -5.72 3.09
C LEU A 276 8.96 -7.20 3.23
N ILE A 277 8.30 -7.54 4.35
CA ILE A 277 7.83 -8.89 4.67
C ILE A 277 6.35 -9.05 4.32
N VAL A 278 5.53 -8.09 4.77
CA VAL A 278 4.08 -8.07 4.53
C VAL A 278 3.75 -6.80 3.78
N PRO A 279 3.21 -6.88 2.56
CA PRO A 279 2.98 -5.71 1.71
C PRO A 279 1.62 -5.04 1.91
N GLY A 280 0.83 -5.45 2.90
CA GLY A 280 -0.51 -4.94 3.17
C GLY A 280 -1.32 -5.89 4.04
N GLY A 281 -2.61 -5.57 4.19
CA GLY A 281 -3.55 -6.33 5.00
C GLY A 281 -3.67 -5.80 6.43
N TRP A 282 -4.66 -6.30 7.15
CA TRP A 282 -5.05 -5.79 8.46
C TRP A 282 -4.69 -6.73 9.62
N LEU A 283 -3.74 -7.66 9.42
CA LEU A 283 -3.29 -8.66 10.42
C LEU A 283 -4.44 -9.47 11.08
N GLY A 284 -5.54 -9.61 10.39
CA GLY A 284 -6.73 -10.32 10.89
C GLY A 284 -7.70 -9.47 11.71
N PHE A 285 -7.38 -8.18 12.01
CA PHE A 285 -8.29 -7.30 12.75
C PHE A 285 -9.50 -6.87 11.92
N PHE A 286 -9.28 -6.61 10.62
CA PHE A 286 -10.33 -6.13 9.73
C PHE A 286 -10.24 -6.84 8.37
N ARG A 287 -11.34 -6.82 7.64
CA ARG A 287 -11.36 -7.21 6.22
C ARG A 287 -10.95 -6.01 5.35
N PRO A 288 -10.30 -6.24 4.20
CA PRO A 288 -10.05 -5.20 3.22
C PRO A 288 -11.36 -4.58 2.71
N GLU A 289 -11.39 -3.25 2.62
CA GLU A 289 -12.54 -2.49 2.12
C GLU A 289 -12.08 -1.38 1.17
N GLU A 290 -12.89 -1.12 0.14
CA GLU A 290 -12.59 -0.11 -0.89
C GLU A 290 -12.34 1.29 -0.28
N HIS A 291 -13.15 1.69 0.71
CA HIS A 291 -13.05 3.00 1.35
C HIS A 291 -11.82 3.15 2.27
N CYS A 292 -11.14 2.05 2.58
CA CYS A 292 -9.94 2.02 3.43
C CYS A 292 -8.64 1.91 2.63
N LYS A 293 -8.70 1.79 1.30
CA LYS A 293 -7.55 1.55 0.42
C LYS A 293 -6.46 2.63 0.46
N LEU A 294 -6.78 3.83 0.98
CA LEU A 294 -5.82 4.92 1.14
C LEU A 294 -4.93 4.77 2.38
N ALA A 295 -5.31 3.93 3.36
CA ALA A 295 -4.53 3.73 4.57
C ALA A 295 -3.32 2.83 4.31
N ARG A 296 -2.14 3.27 4.77
CA ARG A 296 -0.88 2.53 4.78
C ARG A 296 -0.24 2.68 6.15
N ILE A 297 0.21 1.59 6.75
CA ILE A 297 0.85 1.58 8.07
C ILE A 297 2.19 0.88 7.93
N SER A 298 3.30 1.63 8.00
CA SER A 298 4.64 1.05 8.03
C SER A 298 4.99 0.60 9.44
N VAL A 299 5.47 -0.64 9.57
CA VAL A 299 6.00 -1.20 10.81
C VAL A 299 7.43 -1.65 10.56
N ASP A 300 8.38 -1.03 11.23
CA ASP A 300 9.80 -1.35 11.12
C ASP A 300 10.23 -2.19 12.33
N LEU A 301 10.66 -3.44 12.06
CA LEU A 301 11.06 -4.42 13.06
C LEU A 301 12.59 -4.58 13.10
N PRO A 302 13.22 -4.45 14.27
CA PRO A 302 14.60 -4.87 14.46
C PRO A 302 14.74 -6.41 14.52
N ASN A 303 15.93 -6.92 14.29
CA ASN A 303 16.23 -8.37 14.18
C ASN A 303 15.84 -9.21 15.39
N ASP A 304 15.99 -8.67 16.57
CA ASP A 304 15.74 -9.36 17.83
C ASP A 304 14.25 -9.61 18.11
N LEU A 305 13.36 -9.01 17.31
CA LEU A 305 11.92 -9.24 17.39
C LEU A 305 11.41 -10.34 16.46
N ASP A 306 12.25 -10.98 15.68
CA ASP A 306 11.85 -12.03 14.73
C ASP A 306 11.05 -13.16 15.38
N GLU A 307 11.45 -13.57 16.57
CA GLU A 307 10.80 -14.65 17.32
C GLU A 307 9.48 -14.20 17.93
N VAL A 308 9.48 -13.01 18.49
CA VAL A 308 8.31 -12.39 19.12
C VAL A 308 7.20 -12.13 18.09
N TRP A 309 7.57 -11.76 16.85
CA TRP A 309 6.63 -11.54 15.75
C TRP A 309 6.35 -12.80 14.92
N GLY A 310 6.85 -13.96 15.33
CA GLY A 310 6.58 -15.24 14.68
C GLY A 310 6.86 -15.22 13.18
N LEU A 311 8.00 -14.62 12.78
CA LEU A 311 8.40 -14.54 11.38
C LEU A 311 8.64 -15.94 10.82
N ASN A 312 7.97 -16.29 9.72
CA ASN A 312 8.14 -17.58 9.06
C ASN A 312 9.44 -17.67 8.23
N VAL A 313 9.87 -18.92 7.90
CA VAL A 313 11.12 -19.19 7.15
C VAL A 313 11.14 -18.48 5.80
N MET A 314 10.01 -18.45 5.09
CA MET A 314 9.86 -17.81 3.78
C MET A 314 9.71 -16.29 3.85
N LYS A 315 9.76 -15.69 5.05
CA LYS A 315 9.60 -14.24 5.26
C LYS A 315 8.37 -13.65 4.54
N SER A 316 7.25 -14.39 4.57
CA SER A 316 6.01 -14.03 3.87
C SER A 316 4.84 -13.76 4.81
N SER A 317 4.99 -14.04 6.10
CA SER A 317 3.96 -13.80 7.10
C SER A 317 4.56 -13.51 8.46
N VAL A 318 3.83 -12.77 9.27
CA VAL A 318 4.15 -12.46 10.67
C VAL A 318 2.94 -12.68 11.55
N ARG A 319 3.18 -12.95 12.83
CA ARG A 319 2.17 -13.01 13.88
C ARG A 319 2.52 -12.00 14.96
N PRO A 320 1.79 -10.88 15.06
CA PRO A 320 2.09 -9.90 16.09
C PRO A 320 1.93 -10.49 17.49
N PRO A 321 2.78 -10.10 18.45
CA PRO A 321 2.68 -10.55 19.83
C PRO A 321 1.35 -10.14 20.45
N SER A 322 0.80 -10.99 21.32
CA SER A 322 -0.49 -10.73 21.98
C SER A 322 -0.50 -9.42 22.77
N THR A 323 0.62 -9.03 23.34
CA THR A 323 0.81 -7.77 24.09
C THR A 323 0.63 -6.51 23.25
N LEU A 324 0.86 -6.57 21.93
CA LEU A 324 0.72 -5.44 21.02
C LEU A 324 -0.60 -5.45 20.23
N LYS A 325 -1.39 -6.51 20.34
CA LYS A 325 -2.64 -6.64 19.56
C LYS A 325 -3.59 -5.47 19.72
N GLY A 326 -3.85 -5.05 20.96
CA GLY A 326 -4.76 -3.92 21.24
C GLY A 326 -4.28 -2.60 20.65
N ASP A 327 -2.97 -2.33 20.73
CA ASP A 327 -2.39 -1.12 20.16
C ASP A 327 -2.43 -1.12 18.63
N LEU A 328 -2.09 -2.25 18.02
CA LEU A 328 -2.14 -2.40 16.56
C LEU A 328 -3.57 -2.28 16.02
N GLU A 329 -4.54 -2.85 16.73
CA GLU A 329 -5.96 -2.73 16.38
C GLU A 329 -6.45 -1.29 16.49
N ARG A 330 -6.08 -0.57 17.56
CA ARG A 330 -6.38 0.85 17.75
C ARG A 330 -5.80 1.71 16.63
N ILE A 331 -4.53 1.49 16.26
CA ILE A 331 -3.87 2.19 15.14
C ILE A 331 -4.57 1.89 13.82
N ALA A 332 -4.88 0.62 13.58
CA ALA A 332 -5.59 0.20 12.36
C ALA A 332 -6.98 0.84 12.28
N ALA A 333 -7.74 0.89 13.37
CA ALA A 333 -9.06 1.53 13.43
C ALA A 333 -8.96 3.04 13.15
N ALA A 334 -7.97 3.72 13.73
CA ALA A 334 -7.74 5.14 13.49
C ALA A 334 -7.34 5.42 12.03
N ALA A 335 -6.44 4.61 11.45
CA ALA A 335 -6.05 4.70 10.05
C ALA A 335 -7.22 4.48 9.10
N ARG A 336 -8.08 3.49 9.38
CA ARG A 336 -9.30 3.22 8.61
C ARG A 336 -10.26 4.40 8.65
N LYS A 337 -10.53 4.95 9.85
CA LYS A 337 -11.41 6.13 10.02
C LYS A 337 -10.89 7.31 9.19
N SER A 338 -9.59 7.60 9.25
CA SER A 338 -8.97 8.68 8.49
C SER A 338 -9.01 8.43 6.98
N ALA A 339 -8.75 7.20 6.52
CA ALA A 339 -8.83 6.84 5.11
C ALA A 339 -10.25 6.94 4.57
N MET A 340 -11.26 6.48 5.32
CA MET A 340 -12.67 6.62 4.96
C MET A 340 -13.07 8.09 4.87
N ALA A 341 -12.63 8.93 5.79
CA ALA A 341 -12.84 10.36 5.71
C ALA A 341 -12.21 10.94 4.44
N ALA A 342 -10.92 10.68 4.20
CA ALA A 342 -10.22 11.12 3.00
C ALA A 342 -10.88 10.62 1.72
N TYR A 343 -11.38 9.40 1.66
CA TYR A 343 -12.07 8.82 0.50
C TYR A 343 -13.42 9.50 0.23
N ARG A 344 -14.18 9.86 1.28
CA ARG A 344 -15.50 10.45 1.17
C ARG A 344 -15.48 11.94 0.86
N PHE A 345 -14.51 12.69 1.41
CA PHE A 345 -14.46 14.15 1.29
C PHE A 345 -13.86 14.68 -0.02
N HIS A 346 -13.61 13.83 -1.01
CA HIS A 346 -12.97 14.23 -2.27
C HIS A 346 -13.88 14.85 -3.32
N GLY A 347 -15.00 15.34 -2.94
CA GLY A 347 -15.78 16.25 -3.77
C GLY A 347 -15.59 17.73 -3.42
N ALA A 348 -15.10 18.02 -2.21
CA ALA A 348 -14.69 19.37 -1.86
C ALA A 348 -13.18 19.50 -2.19
N LYS A 349 -12.80 20.27 -3.22
CA LYS A 349 -11.56 21.03 -3.19
C LYS A 349 -11.41 21.54 -1.76
N GLU A 350 -10.18 21.52 -1.21
CA GLU A 350 -9.87 22.33 -0.02
C GLU A 350 -10.68 23.60 -0.14
N ALA A 351 -11.63 23.76 0.80
CA ALA A 351 -12.26 25.06 0.90
C ALA A 351 -11.07 26.00 1.00
N PRO A 352 -10.91 26.97 0.08
CA PRO A 352 -9.81 27.91 0.20
C PRO A 352 -9.81 28.35 1.65
N GLU A 353 -8.62 28.38 2.27
CA GLU A 353 -8.46 29.06 3.53
C GLU A 353 -9.36 30.29 3.42
N VAL A 354 -10.44 30.28 4.18
CA VAL A 354 -11.34 31.42 4.18
C VAL A 354 -10.48 32.51 4.79
N GLU A 355 -9.71 33.21 3.93
CA GLU A 355 -9.39 34.57 4.18
C GLU A 355 -10.72 35.18 4.60
N GLN A 356 -10.75 35.75 5.80
CA GLN A 356 -11.85 36.54 6.32
C GLN A 356 -12.11 37.72 5.37
N THR A 357 -12.77 37.47 4.25
CA THR A 357 -13.26 38.53 3.35
C THR A 357 -14.51 38.02 2.68
N ASN A 358 -15.58 38.45 3.21
CA ASN A 358 -16.93 38.71 2.71
C ASN A 358 -17.99 38.16 3.65
N GLU A 359 -18.46 39.02 4.55
CA GLU A 359 -19.64 38.81 5.40
C GLU A 359 -20.91 38.53 4.59
N ASP A 360 -20.97 38.91 3.32
CA ASP A 360 -22.15 38.78 2.48
C ASP A 360 -22.40 37.34 1.97
N ALA A 361 -21.41 36.54 1.65
CA ALA A 361 -21.63 35.17 1.17
C ALA A 361 -22.15 34.20 2.26
N SER A 362 -21.98 34.53 3.53
CA SER A 362 -22.38 33.66 4.66
C SER A 362 -23.88 33.66 4.94
N HIS A 363 -24.66 34.60 4.39
CA HIS A 363 -26.09 34.73 4.64
C HIS A 363 -26.97 33.78 3.82
N HIS A 364 -26.43 33.25 2.70
CA HIS A 364 -27.24 32.47 1.74
C HIS A 364 -27.28 30.95 2.03
N ALA A 365 -26.35 30.42 2.81
CA ALA A 365 -26.30 28.99 3.15
C ALA A 365 -27.16 28.69 4.39
N PHE A 366 -28.08 27.70 4.29
CA PHE A 366 -28.92 27.26 5.39
C PHE A 366 -28.13 26.59 6.52
N TRP A 367 -27.09 25.79 6.18
CA TRP A 367 -26.21 25.12 7.11
C TRP A 367 -24.83 25.76 7.11
N LYS A 368 -24.31 26.01 8.30
CA LYS A 368 -22.90 26.41 8.53
C LYS A 368 -22.10 25.24 9.08
N GLN A 369 -20.96 24.96 8.46
CA GLN A 369 -19.99 24.03 8.98
C GLN A 369 -19.15 24.73 10.07
N VAL A 370 -19.11 24.15 11.27
CA VAL A 370 -18.30 24.65 12.38
C VAL A 370 -17.25 23.61 12.70
N SER A 371 -15.99 23.98 12.56
CA SER A 371 -14.85 23.11 12.87
C SER A 371 -14.66 23.06 14.40
N GLY A 372 -14.92 21.90 15.02
CA GLY A 372 -14.51 21.59 16.38
C GLY A 372 -13.11 20.97 16.40
N LYS A 373 -12.46 20.92 17.57
CA LYS A 373 -11.09 20.35 17.73
C LYS A 373 -10.95 18.91 17.23
N HIS A 374 -12.03 18.15 17.12
CA HIS A 374 -12.03 16.75 16.69
C HIS A 374 -13.21 16.32 15.81
N ASP A 375 -14.23 17.18 15.62
CA ASP A 375 -15.45 16.85 14.88
C ASP A 375 -15.91 18.01 14.00
N VAL A 376 -16.43 17.66 12.84
CA VAL A 376 -17.14 18.60 11.96
C VAL A 376 -18.60 18.66 12.40
N LEU A 377 -19.02 19.81 12.88
CA LEU A 377 -20.39 20.07 13.31
C LEU A 377 -21.12 20.90 12.28
N PHE A 378 -22.35 20.55 11.97
CA PHE A 378 -23.23 21.36 11.15
C PHE A 378 -24.22 22.09 12.05
N ARG A 379 -24.28 23.41 11.89
CA ARG A 379 -25.25 24.27 12.60
C ARG A 379 -26.13 24.99 11.62
N ILE A 380 -27.38 25.20 11.99
CA ILE A 380 -28.32 26.00 11.20
C ILE A 380 -27.89 27.47 11.27
N ASN A 381 -27.79 28.11 10.12
CA ASN A 381 -27.47 29.53 10.01
C ASN A 381 -28.60 30.39 10.55
N ARG A 382 -28.45 30.96 11.76
CA ARG A 382 -29.46 31.81 12.39
C ARG A 382 -29.73 33.13 11.65
N ARG A 383 -28.79 33.54 10.77
CA ARG A 383 -28.90 34.72 9.93
C ARG A 383 -29.53 34.42 8.55
N HIS A 384 -29.87 33.15 8.29
CA HIS A 384 -30.56 32.79 7.07
C HIS A 384 -32.00 33.36 7.10
N PRO A 385 -32.50 34.05 6.04
CA PRO A 385 -33.78 34.74 6.05
C PRO A 385 -34.95 33.87 6.49
N LEU A 386 -35.02 32.63 6.03
CA LEU A 386 -36.08 31.69 6.40
C LEU A 386 -36.01 31.29 7.87
N VAL A 387 -34.80 31.15 8.46
CA VAL A 387 -34.62 30.81 9.87
C VAL A 387 -34.97 32.01 10.74
N GLU A 388 -34.59 33.22 10.33
CA GLU A 388 -34.90 34.46 11.02
C GLU A 388 -36.40 34.71 11.00
N ALA A 389 -37.06 34.56 9.85
CA ALA A 389 -38.49 34.66 9.73
C ALA A 389 -39.26 33.66 10.62
N LEU A 390 -38.76 32.39 10.69
CA LEU A 390 -39.32 31.37 11.56
C LEU A 390 -39.22 31.78 13.04
N VAL A 391 -38.01 32.19 13.50
CA VAL A 391 -37.79 32.60 14.90
C VAL A 391 -38.62 33.84 15.26
N GLN A 392 -38.83 34.77 14.33
CA GLN A 392 -39.60 35.95 14.58
C GLN A 392 -41.11 35.68 14.58
N SER A 393 -41.59 34.68 13.83
CA SER A 393 -43.02 34.31 13.78
C SER A 393 -43.48 33.54 15.03
N VAL A 394 -42.55 33.01 15.84
CA VAL A 394 -42.87 32.22 17.04
C VAL A 394 -42.92 33.13 18.28
N SER A 395 -43.99 33.04 19.03
CA SER A 395 -44.21 33.85 20.26
C SER A 395 -43.15 33.53 21.35
N ASN A 396 -42.61 32.31 21.40
CA ASN A 396 -41.61 31.87 22.36
C ASN A 396 -40.26 31.70 21.68
N LYS A 397 -39.48 32.77 21.55
CA LYS A 397 -38.15 32.79 20.93
C LYS A 397 -37.14 31.81 21.57
N PRO A 398 -37.06 31.70 22.93
CA PRO A 398 -36.21 30.71 23.57
C PRO A 398 -36.51 29.27 23.19
N PHE A 399 -37.79 28.92 23.03
CA PHE A 399 -38.23 27.59 22.57
C PHE A 399 -37.78 27.32 21.13
N ALA A 400 -37.95 28.31 20.21
CA ALA A 400 -37.52 28.19 18.83
C ALA A 400 -36.01 27.92 18.73
N ASP A 401 -35.18 28.63 19.49
CA ASP A 401 -33.73 28.41 19.50
C ASP A 401 -33.33 27.04 20.11
N ALA A 402 -34.00 26.64 21.19
CA ALA A 402 -33.80 25.31 21.79
C ALA A 402 -34.19 24.16 20.81
N PHE A 403 -35.32 24.36 20.07
CA PHE A 403 -35.74 23.41 19.05
C PHE A 403 -34.71 23.29 17.92
N LEU A 404 -34.21 24.39 17.38
CA LEU A 404 -33.23 24.40 16.34
C LEU A 404 -31.92 23.76 16.80
N LYS A 405 -31.46 24.02 18.04
CA LYS A 405 -30.28 23.35 18.63
C LYS A 405 -30.48 21.85 18.83
N THR A 406 -31.69 21.42 19.18
CA THR A 406 -32.04 20.01 19.30
C THR A 406 -32.02 19.34 17.94
N PHE A 407 -32.62 19.99 16.92
CA PHE A 407 -32.59 19.51 15.55
C PHE A 407 -31.18 19.34 14.99
N GLU A 408 -30.26 20.27 15.28
CA GLU A 408 -28.84 20.17 14.92
C GLU A 408 -28.18 18.91 15.53
N ARG A 409 -28.56 18.52 16.74
CA ARG A 409 -28.03 17.33 17.45
C ARG A 409 -28.64 16.02 16.94
N LEU A 410 -29.88 16.06 16.51
CA LEU A 410 -30.62 14.88 16.04
C LEU A 410 -30.36 14.58 14.56
N LEU A 411 -29.67 15.47 13.84
CA LEU A 411 -29.33 15.23 12.42
C LEU A 411 -28.51 13.94 12.31
N PRO A 412 -28.99 12.93 11.55
CA PRO A 412 -28.29 11.65 11.42
C PRO A 412 -27.12 11.78 10.41
N VAL A 413 -26.15 12.63 10.74
CA VAL A 413 -25.00 12.93 9.87
C VAL A 413 -24.30 11.65 9.42
N ALA A 414 -24.19 10.67 10.31
CA ALA A 414 -23.60 9.38 9.98
C ALA A 414 -24.41 8.59 8.93
N ALA A 415 -25.75 8.63 9.02
CA ALA A 415 -26.63 7.97 8.06
C ALA A 415 -26.65 8.70 6.70
N ILE A 416 -26.65 10.04 6.74
CA ILE A 416 -26.58 10.89 5.53
C ILE A 416 -25.25 10.65 4.78
N LEU A 417 -24.14 10.52 5.50
CA LEU A 417 -22.81 10.26 4.94
C LEU A 417 -22.62 8.81 4.46
N GLN A 418 -23.49 7.87 4.85
CA GLN A 418 -23.42 6.46 4.45
C GLN A 418 -24.15 6.14 3.14
N GLN A 419 -24.98 7.03 2.62
CA GLN A 419 -25.68 6.78 1.36
C GLN A 419 -24.72 6.98 0.16
N PRO A 420 -24.65 6.02 -0.79
CA PRO A 420 -23.88 6.22 -2.01
C PRO A 420 -24.54 7.33 -2.82
N SER A 421 -23.80 8.40 -3.06
CA SER A 421 -24.24 9.55 -3.84
C SER A 421 -24.47 9.14 -5.30
N LYS A 422 -25.70 8.79 -5.65
CA LYS A 422 -26.14 8.64 -7.04
C LYS A 422 -26.68 9.95 -7.64
N SER A 423 -26.73 11.03 -6.88
CA SER A 423 -27.09 12.36 -7.40
C SER A 423 -26.33 13.46 -6.69
N THR A 424 -25.76 14.35 -7.46
CA THR A 424 -25.06 15.57 -7.01
C THR A 424 -26.03 16.69 -6.60
N HIS A 425 -27.32 16.46 -6.59
CA HIS A 425 -28.34 17.38 -6.16
C HIS A 425 -29.05 16.82 -4.93
N GLY A 426 -28.87 17.48 -3.81
CA GLY A 426 -29.53 17.34 -2.51
C GLY A 426 -30.25 16.02 -2.19
N LEU A 427 -30.33 15.71 -0.92
CA LEU A 427 -30.95 14.49 -0.36
C LEU A 427 -32.47 14.39 -0.62
N ALA A 428 -33.10 15.34 -1.34
CA ALA A 428 -34.48 15.32 -1.71
C ALA A 428 -34.63 14.91 -3.18
N ALA A 429 -35.59 14.02 -3.45
CA ALA A 429 -36.10 13.81 -4.81
C ALA A 429 -36.55 15.15 -5.40
N GLU A 430 -36.61 15.27 -6.72
CA GLU A 430 -37.16 16.46 -7.35
C GLU A 430 -38.55 16.77 -6.72
N PRO A 431 -38.78 18.03 -6.26
CA PRO A 431 -39.98 18.36 -5.54
C PRO A 431 -41.22 18.18 -6.45
N ASN A 432 -42.19 17.47 -5.95
CA ASN A 432 -43.47 17.34 -6.65
C ASN A 432 -44.28 18.63 -6.55
N ASP A 433 -45.41 18.71 -7.26
CA ASP A 433 -46.25 19.91 -7.30
C ASP A 433 -46.76 20.34 -5.91
N THR A 434 -46.98 19.41 -4.99
CA THR A 434 -47.37 19.70 -3.60
C THR A 434 -46.19 20.31 -2.83
N ASP A 435 -44.97 19.81 -3.02
CA ASP A 435 -43.79 20.37 -2.39
C ASP A 435 -43.49 21.78 -2.90
N LEU A 436 -43.66 22.02 -4.21
CA LEU A 436 -43.48 23.34 -4.81
C LEU A 436 -44.49 24.37 -4.24
N LYS A 437 -45.76 23.99 -4.03
CA LYS A 437 -46.74 24.84 -3.38
C LYS A 437 -46.38 25.17 -1.93
N GLN A 438 -45.89 24.21 -1.17
CA GLN A 438 -45.41 24.42 0.20
C GLN A 438 -44.19 25.36 0.23
N LEU A 439 -43.25 25.17 -0.67
CA LEU A 439 -42.08 26.04 -0.80
C LEU A 439 -42.44 27.45 -1.23
N ALA A 440 -43.38 27.62 -2.15
CA ALA A 440 -43.91 28.93 -2.54
C ALA A 440 -44.60 29.65 -1.36
N THR A 441 -45.35 28.90 -0.54
CA THR A 441 -45.96 29.44 0.69
C THR A 441 -44.88 29.89 1.70
N ALA A 442 -43.85 29.07 1.90
CA ALA A 442 -42.73 29.41 2.80
C ALA A 442 -41.94 30.63 2.30
N LEU A 443 -41.72 30.74 1.00
CA LEU A 443 -41.08 31.90 0.37
C LEU A 443 -41.92 33.17 0.60
N GLN A 444 -43.23 33.14 0.35
CA GLN A 444 -44.10 34.29 0.56
C GLN A 444 -44.19 34.73 2.03
N LEU A 445 -44.28 33.79 2.96
CA LEU A 445 -44.23 34.08 4.40
C LEU A 445 -42.90 34.72 4.81
N THR A 446 -41.79 34.25 4.27
CA THR A 446 -40.46 34.81 4.54
C THR A 446 -40.36 36.25 4.07
N ILE A 447 -40.80 36.54 2.83
CA ILE A 447 -40.86 37.89 2.28
C ILE A 447 -41.72 38.81 3.16
N ASN A 448 -42.90 38.35 3.55
CA ASN A 448 -43.81 39.14 4.38
C ASN A 448 -43.22 39.48 5.75
N VAL A 449 -42.45 38.58 6.34
CA VAL A 449 -41.75 38.84 7.63
C VAL A 449 -40.65 39.86 7.43
N LEU A 450 -39.83 39.73 6.39
CA LEU A 450 -38.74 40.67 6.09
C LEU A 450 -39.27 42.09 5.80
N VAL A 451 -40.36 42.20 5.07
CA VAL A 451 -41.03 43.49 4.82
C VAL A 451 -41.54 44.09 6.13
N LYS A 452 -42.15 43.31 7.03
CA LYS A 452 -42.57 43.76 8.36
C LYS A 452 -41.42 44.24 9.25
N THR A 453 -40.22 43.77 9.02
CA THR A 453 -38.99 44.21 9.74
C THR A 453 -38.34 45.46 9.13
N GLY A 454 -38.94 46.02 8.05
CA GLY A 454 -38.54 47.29 7.46
C GLY A 454 -37.78 47.19 6.14
N MET A 455 -37.65 45.99 5.56
CA MET A 455 -37.02 45.81 4.25
C MET A 455 -37.97 46.16 3.11
N GLN A 456 -37.43 46.72 2.02
CA GLN A 456 -38.24 46.99 0.83
C GLN A 456 -38.75 45.70 0.17
N PRO A 457 -39.97 45.65 -0.36
CA PRO A 457 -40.57 44.42 -0.90
C PRO A 457 -39.71 43.71 -1.97
N ASP A 458 -39.14 44.48 -2.90
CA ASP A 458 -38.32 43.95 -3.99
C ASP A 458 -36.97 43.40 -3.48
N GLU A 459 -36.37 44.06 -2.50
CA GLU A 459 -35.15 43.65 -1.86
C GLU A 459 -35.37 42.37 -1.04
N ALA A 460 -36.47 42.29 -0.28
CA ALA A 460 -36.86 41.10 0.48
C ALA A 460 -37.08 39.88 -0.45
N LYS A 461 -37.68 40.10 -1.61
CA LYS A 461 -37.92 39.08 -2.62
C LYS A 461 -36.63 38.56 -3.22
N GLU A 462 -35.74 39.43 -3.69
CA GLU A 462 -34.46 39.01 -4.29
C GLU A 462 -33.56 38.34 -3.25
N MET A 463 -33.50 38.87 -2.05
CA MET A 463 -32.74 38.27 -0.96
C MET A 463 -33.22 36.84 -0.64
N THR A 464 -34.54 36.63 -0.55
CA THR A 464 -35.08 35.30 -0.26
C THR A 464 -34.86 34.33 -1.41
N LEU A 465 -35.03 34.78 -2.66
CA LEU A 465 -34.82 33.97 -3.86
C LEU A 465 -33.33 33.62 -4.09
N SER A 466 -32.39 34.36 -3.52
CA SER A 466 -30.95 34.03 -3.60
C SER A 466 -30.51 32.96 -2.61
N CYS A 467 -31.35 32.62 -1.63
CA CYS A 467 -31.04 31.67 -0.56
C CYS A 467 -31.50 30.23 -0.86
N GLN A 468 -30.83 29.24 -0.26
CA GLN A 468 -31.32 27.86 -0.31
C GLN A 468 -32.59 27.67 0.52
N PRO A 469 -33.56 26.84 0.06
CA PRO A 469 -33.55 26.05 -1.17
C PRO A 469 -34.10 26.79 -2.42
N PHE A 470 -34.51 28.04 -2.29
CA PHE A 470 -35.24 28.76 -3.32
C PHE A 470 -34.41 29.10 -4.55
N ASN A 471 -33.10 29.30 -4.39
CA ASN A 471 -32.18 29.62 -5.49
C ASN A 471 -32.11 28.52 -6.55
N SER A 472 -32.14 27.25 -6.13
CA SER A 472 -32.12 26.10 -7.03
C SER A 472 -33.44 25.80 -7.72
N LEU A 473 -34.54 26.39 -7.23
CA LEU A 473 -35.90 26.16 -7.69
C LEU A 473 -36.57 27.44 -8.25
N ARG A 474 -35.79 28.49 -8.51
CA ARG A 474 -36.24 29.79 -8.93
C ARG A 474 -37.18 29.76 -10.16
N GLU A 475 -36.82 28.94 -11.17
CA GLU A 475 -37.65 28.78 -12.38
C GLU A 475 -38.95 28.05 -12.09
N SER A 476 -38.88 26.95 -11.33
CA SER A 476 -40.08 26.16 -10.97
C SER A 476 -41.04 26.89 -10.06
N LEU A 477 -40.52 27.72 -9.15
CA LEU A 477 -41.33 28.55 -8.25
C LEU A 477 -41.94 29.77 -8.94
N GLY A 478 -41.36 30.26 -10.03
CA GLY A 478 -41.86 31.41 -10.80
C GLY A 478 -43.32 31.26 -11.26
N HIS A 479 -43.75 30.05 -11.57
CA HIS A 479 -45.13 29.74 -11.96
C HIS A 479 -46.12 29.74 -10.79
N HIS A 480 -45.64 29.60 -9.53
CA HIS A 480 -46.50 29.55 -8.33
C HIS A 480 -46.53 30.88 -7.53
N ILE A 481 -45.67 31.85 -7.88
CA ILE A 481 -45.58 33.16 -7.21
C ILE A 481 -46.44 34.23 -7.92
N ALA A 482 -46.93 33.99 -9.15
CA ALA A 482 -47.67 34.92 -9.97
C ALA A 482 -49.21 34.91 -9.73
N THR A 483 -49.65 34.19 -8.72
CA THR A 483 -51.06 34.23 -8.20
C THR A 483 -51.03 34.68 -6.74
#